data_28753b1ca35f7b64b37634a2b810fa4e
#
_entry.id   28753b1ca35f7b64b37634a2b810fa4e
#
_cell.length_a   1.000
_cell.length_b   1.000
_cell.length_c   1.000
_cell.angle_alpha   90.00
_cell.angle_beta   90.00
_cell.angle_gamma   90.00
#
_symmetry.space_group_name_H-M   'P 1'
#
loop_
_entity.id
_entity.type
_entity.pdbx_description
1 polymer ?
#
loop_
_entity_poly.entity_id
_entity_poly.type
_entity_poly.pdbx_seq_one_letter_code
_entity_poly.pdbx_strand_id
1 'polypeptide(L)'
;KKIENGQIAITGKTDEGTLELEYADSIGTRKPVTIWNTVSHSASEHGSTFIKNILAARKFAYPKSVYAVHDSIRFVTKDKLNALIVDFFAGSGTTMHAVNLLNAEDGGHRRCIMVTNNEVSADEAKMLKDKGYQPGDAEWEKLGIAHYVTWPRTVCSIKGQDVNGNPLKGDYLGSEPPMHMADGF
;
A
#
# COMPACT_ATOMS: atom_id res chain seq x y z
N LYS A 1 -23.34 -17.68 -28.57
CA LYS A 1 -24.26 -16.67 -27.97
C LYS A 1 -23.93 -16.36 -26.49
N LYS A 2 -23.78 -17.37 -25.58
CA LYS A 2 -23.48 -17.10 -24.16
C LYS A 2 -22.07 -16.55 -23.93
N ILE A 3 -21.09 -16.99 -24.74
CA ILE A 3 -19.71 -16.43 -24.70
C ILE A 3 -19.69 -15.00 -25.25
N GLU A 4 -20.42 -14.77 -26.36
CA GLU A 4 -20.52 -13.43 -26.97
C GLU A 4 -21.21 -12.40 -26.08
N ASN A 5 -22.09 -12.86 -25.18
CA ASN A 5 -22.78 -11.99 -24.22
C ASN A 5 -22.04 -11.85 -22.89
N GLY A 6 -20.79 -12.35 -22.76
CA GLY A 6 -20.01 -12.28 -21.55
C GLY A 6 -20.53 -13.12 -20.37
N GLN A 7 -21.45 -14.03 -20.62
CA GLN A 7 -22.02 -14.91 -19.57
C GLN A 7 -21.16 -16.13 -19.26
N ILE A 8 -20.20 -16.44 -20.14
CA ILE A 8 -19.25 -17.54 -19.97
C ILE A 8 -17.87 -17.02 -20.33
N ALA A 9 -16.93 -17.19 -19.44
CA ALA A 9 -15.51 -16.92 -19.67
C ALA A 9 -14.75 -18.22 -19.94
N ILE A 10 -13.76 -18.17 -20.83
CA ILE A 10 -12.79 -19.24 -21.00
C ILE A 10 -11.71 -19.03 -19.96
N THR A 11 -11.56 -19.95 -19.02
CA THR A 11 -10.62 -19.84 -17.90
C THR A 11 -9.34 -20.63 -18.11
N GLY A 12 -9.34 -21.56 -19.06
CA GLY A 12 -8.16 -22.37 -19.36
C GLY A 12 -8.38 -23.38 -20.47
N LYS A 13 -7.39 -24.25 -20.64
CA LYS A 13 -7.45 -25.49 -21.42
C LYS A 13 -6.88 -26.63 -20.58
N THR A 14 -7.57 -27.76 -20.62
CA THR A 14 -7.02 -28.99 -20.03
C THR A 14 -5.83 -29.50 -20.87
N ASP A 15 -5.04 -30.40 -20.31
CA ASP A 15 -3.92 -31.05 -21.01
C ASP A 15 -4.35 -31.79 -22.28
N GLU A 16 -5.62 -32.17 -22.37
CA GLU A 16 -6.26 -32.79 -23.54
C GLU A 16 -6.75 -31.76 -24.58
N GLY A 17 -6.57 -30.47 -24.33
CA GLY A 17 -6.94 -29.38 -25.24
C GLY A 17 -8.40 -28.94 -25.14
N THR A 18 -9.18 -29.47 -24.20
CA THR A 18 -10.56 -29.08 -23.96
C THR A 18 -10.60 -27.71 -23.26
N LEU A 19 -11.49 -26.81 -23.69
CA LEU A 19 -11.66 -25.50 -23.08
C LEU A 19 -12.34 -25.65 -21.72
N GLU A 20 -11.73 -25.04 -20.70
CA GLU A 20 -12.38 -24.83 -19.40
C GLU A 20 -13.24 -23.58 -19.48
N LEU A 21 -14.50 -23.73 -19.15
CA LEU A 21 -15.51 -22.66 -19.22
C LEU A 21 -16.08 -22.40 -17.84
N GLU A 22 -16.16 -21.14 -17.46
CA GLU A 22 -16.79 -20.72 -16.21
C GLU A 22 -17.92 -19.72 -16.52
N TYR A 23 -19.07 -19.86 -15.84
CA TYR A 23 -20.14 -18.88 -15.96
C TYR A 23 -19.71 -17.57 -15.30
N ALA A 24 -19.96 -16.44 -15.93
CA ALA A 24 -19.64 -15.12 -15.40
C ALA A 24 -20.27 -14.88 -14.01
N ASP A 25 -21.44 -15.47 -13.77
CA ASP A 25 -22.11 -15.45 -12.46
C ASP A 25 -21.44 -16.36 -11.42
N SER A 26 -20.59 -17.33 -11.86
CA SER A 26 -19.79 -18.19 -10.97
C SER A 26 -18.43 -17.61 -10.66
N ILE A 27 -17.99 -16.55 -11.37
CA ILE A 27 -16.90 -15.66 -10.93
C ILE A 27 -17.39 -14.84 -9.73
N GLY A 28 -18.04 -15.56 -8.82
CA GLY A 28 -18.63 -15.00 -7.64
C GLY A 28 -17.55 -14.46 -6.71
N THR A 29 -17.82 -13.33 -6.13
CA THR A 29 -17.08 -12.81 -5.00
C THR A 29 -16.96 -13.90 -3.94
N ARG A 30 -15.78 -14.50 -3.80
CA ARG A 30 -15.53 -15.45 -2.71
C ARG A 30 -15.62 -14.68 -1.39
N LYS A 31 -16.33 -15.26 -0.43
CA LYS A 31 -16.28 -14.73 0.93
C LYS A 31 -14.84 -14.75 1.40
N PRO A 32 -14.33 -13.65 1.99
CA PRO A 32 -12.97 -13.64 2.51
C PRO A 32 -12.81 -14.73 3.57
N VAL A 33 -11.67 -15.37 3.53
CA VAL A 33 -11.29 -16.34 4.56
C VAL A 33 -10.82 -15.59 5.82
N THR A 34 -10.94 -16.21 6.98
CA THR A 34 -10.53 -15.61 8.25
C THR A 34 -9.00 -15.57 8.42
N ILE A 35 -8.27 -16.38 7.68
CA ILE A 35 -6.81 -16.42 7.68
C ILE A 35 -6.31 -16.18 6.27
N TRP A 36 -5.54 -15.14 6.09
CA TRP A 36 -4.92 -14.79 4.81
C TRP A 36 -3.47 -15.27 4.77
N ASN A 37 -3.28 -16.41 4.14
CA ASN A 37 -1.96 -17.02 3.98
C ASN A 37 -1.47 -16.82 2.53
N THR A 38 -1.32 -15.57 2.11
CA THR A 38 -0.83 -15.20 0.78
C THR A 38 0.56 -14.61 0.87
N VAL A 39 1.41 -14.92 -0.10
CA VAL A 39 2.81 -14.43 -0.16
C VAL A 39 2.84 -12.89 -0.20
N SER A 40 1.90 -12.25 -0.91
CA SER A 40 1.79 -10.79 -0.99
C SER A 40 1.52 -10.12 0.36
N HIS A 41 1.01 -10.85 1.36
CA HIS A 41 0.78 -10.31 2.69
C HIS A 41 2.01 -10.40 3.62
N SER A 42 3.15 -10.86 3.11
CA SER A 42 4.41 -10.89 3.87
C SER A 42 4.84 -9.48 4.29
N ALA A 43 4.87 -9.23 5.60
CA ALA A 43 5.35 -7.96 6.15
C ALA A 43 6.86 -7.76 5.96
N SER A 44 7.63 -8.84 5.81
CA SER A 44 9.07 -8.77 5.52
C SER A 44 9.33 -8.22 4.13
N GLU A 45 8.65 -8.75 3.11
CA GLU A 45 8.86 -8.37 1.71
C GLU A 45 8.14 -7.07 1.37
N HIS A 46 6.81 -7.05 1.56
CA HIS A 46 5.94 -5.96 1.15
C HIS A 46 5.71 -4.89 2.23
N GLY A 47 6.43 -5.00 3.33
CA GLY A 47 6.53 -4.01 4.40
C GLY A 47 7.96 -3.51 4.54
N SER A 48 8.82 -4.26 5.25
CA SER A 48 10.17 -3.80 5.62
C SER A 48 11.11 -3.61 4.43
N THR A 49 11.19 -4.59 3.53
CA THR A 49 12.03 -4.50 2.33
C THR A 49 11.53 -3.39 1.41
N PHE A 50 10.22 -3.29 1.26
CA PHE A 50 9.60 -2.24 0.46
C PHE A 50 9.94 -0.83 0.96
N ILE A 51 9.74 -0.54 2.25
CA ILE A 51 10.10 0.76 2.84
C ILE A 51 11.58 1.07 2.65
N LYS A 52 12.45 0.10 2.89
CA LYS A 52 13.88 0.26 2.70
C LYS A 52 14.23 0.66 1.27
N ASN A 53 13.55 0.08 0.29
CA ASN A 53 13.81 0.36 -1.13
C ASN A 53 13.31 1.75 -1.53
N ILE A 54 12.12 2.15 -1.12
CA ILE A 54 11.54 3.45 -1.53
C ILE A 54 12.07 4.65 -0.75
N LEU A 55 12.58 4.45 0.48
CA LEU A 55 13.05 5.51 1.37
C LEU A 55 14.57 5.51 1.59
N ALA A 56 15.37 4.98 0.65
CA ALA A 56 16.83 4.96 0.72
C ALA A 56 17.35 4.41 2.06
N ALA A 57 16.93 3.21 2.41
CA ALA A 57 17.31 2.50 3.63
C ALA A 57 16.86 3.13 4.96
N ARG A 58 15.98 4.13 4.95
CA ARG A 58 15.36 4.62 6.20
C ARG A 58 14.67 3.47 6.93
N LYS A 59 14.79 3.47 8.25
CA LYS A 59 14.29 2.37 9.07
C LYS A 59 12.92 2.70 9.67
N PHE A 60 12.06 1.70 9.67
CA PHE A 60 10.84 1.68 10.47
C PHE A 60 10.64 0.27 11.01
N ALA A 61 10.37 0.14 12.29
CA ALA A 61 10.13 -1.16 12.91
C ALA A 61 8.73 -1.69 12.51
N TYR A 62 8.69 -2.90 11.99
CA TYR A 62 7.45 -3.65 11.74
C TYR A 62 6.40 -2.97 10.85
N PRO A 63 6.75 -2.42 9.68
CA PRO A 63 5.76 -1.91 8.75
C PRO A 63 4.85 -3.05 8.27
N LYS A 64 3.57 -2.75 8.11
CA LYS A 64 2.62 -3.72 7.56
C LYS A 64 2.85 -3.90 6.06
N SER A 65 2.50 -5.09 5.54
CA SER A 65 2.43 -5.29 4.10
C SER A 65 1.42 -4.31 3.48
N VAL A 66 1.81 -3.64 2.42
CA VAL A 66 0.91 -2.73 1.69
C VAL A 66 -0.30 -3.49 1.12
N TYR A 67 -0.10 -4.72 0.65
CA TYR A 67 -1.17 -5.53 0.08
C TYR A 67 -2.13 -6.08 1.13
N ALA A 68 -1.65 -6.43 2.31
CA ALA A 68 -2.55 -6.84 3.40
C ALA A 68 -3.49 -5.68 3.81
N VAL A 69 -2.97 -4.46 3.86
CA VAL A 69 -3.76 -3.26 4.16
C VAL A 69 -4.68 -2.91 2.99
N HIS A 70 -4.18 -2.99 1.76
CA HIS A 70 -4.94 -2.79 0.52
C HIS A 70 -6.18 -3.71 0.48
N ASP A 71 -5.99 -5.01 0.65
CA ASP A 71 -7.08 -5.98 0.61
C ASP A 71 -8.08 -5.78 1.75
N SER A 72 -7.59 -5.40 2.93
CA SER A 72 -8.46 -5.05 4.06
C SER A 72 -9.36 -3.85 3.75
N ILE A 73 -8.81 -2.80 3.15
CA ILE A 73 -9.56 -1.60 2.76
C ILE A 73 -10.51 -1.93 1.61
N ARG A 74 -10.01 -2.63 0.58
CA ARG A 74 -10.81 -3.05 -0.57
C ARG A 74 -12.05 -3.82 -0.16
N PHE A 75 -11.90 -4.74 0.80
CA PHE A 75 -13.00 -5.55 1.30
C PHE A 75 -14.20 -4.72 1.79
N VAL A 76 -13.96 -3.58 2.43
CA VAL A 76 -15.03 -2.73 2.98
C VAL A 76 -15.39 -1.54 2.10
N THR A 77 -14.57 -1.23 1.10
CA THR A 77 -14.73 -0.02 0.26
C THR A 77 -14.82 -0.29 -1.24
N LYS A 78 -14.89 -1.57 -1.68
CA LYS A 78 -14.95 -1.92 -3.10
C LYS A 78 -16.02 -1.12 -3.86
N ASP A 79 -17.22 -1.04 -3.30
CA ASP A 79 -18.34 -0.34 -3.90
C ASP A 79 -18.50 1.12 -3.41
N LYS A 80 -17.46 1.66 -2.74
CA LYS A 80 -17.44 3.00 -2.15
C LYS A 80 -16.24 3.78 -2.67
N LEU A 81 -16.30 4.17 -3.93
CA LEU A 81 -15.18 4.84 -4.61
C LEU A 81 -14.77 6.18 -3.98
N ASN A 82 -15.64 6.82 -3.21
CA ASN A 82 -15.39 8.10 -2.53
C ASN A 82 -15.25 7.95 -0.99
N ALA A 83 -14.95 6.75 -0.49
CA ALA A 83 -14.85 6.50 0.95
C ALA A 83 -13.78 7.40 1.61
N LEU A 84 -14.03 7.79 2.85
CA LEU A 84 -13.05 8.40 3.73
C LEU A 84 -12.50 7.33 4.68
N ILE A 85 -11.20 7.12 4.63
CA ILE A 85 -10.46 6.23 5.52
C ILE A 85 -9.75 7.07 6.57
N VAL A 86 -9.83 6.68 7.84
CA VAL A 86 -9.12 7.35 8.93
C VAL A 86 -8.24 6.34 9.63
N ASP A 87 -6.95 6.64 9.74
CA ASP A 87 -5.96 5.83 10.43
C ASP A 87 -5.35 6.63 11.58
N PHE A 88 -5.71 6.28 12.82
CA PHE A 88 -5.25 6.97 14.02
C PHE A 88 -3.84 6.56 14.47
N PHE A 89 -3.25 5.53 13.86
CA PHE A 89 -1.93 5.02 14.17
C PHE A 89 -1.13 4.74 12.91
N ALA A 90 -1.08 5.72 12.02
CA ALA A 90 -0.57 5.57 10.66
C ALA A 90 0.89 5.08 10.59
N GLY A 91 1.69 5.32 11.60
CA GLY A 91 3.06 4.84 11.70
C GLY A 91 3.85 5.09 10.42
N SER A 92 4.15 4.06 9.65
CA SER A 92 4.88 4.18 8.38
C SER A 92 4.04 4.69 7.19
N GLY A 93 2.74 5.00 7.36
CA GLY A 93 1.88 5.48 6.28
C GLY A 93 1.41 4.40 5.28
N THR A 94 1.34 3.14 5.72
CA THR A 94 0.92 2.03 4.84
C THR A 94 -0.51 2.22 4.33
N THR A 95 -1.41 2.72 5.16
CA THR A 95 -2.81 2.94 4.82
C THR A 95 -2.98 3.93 3.67
N MET A 96 -2.27 5.06 3.69
CA MET A 96 -2.31 6.02 2.57
C MET A 96 -1.81 5.38 1.27
N HIS A 97 -0.70 4.65 1.34
CA HIS A 97 -0.16 3.96 0.16
C HIS A 97 -1.17 2.96 -0.41
N ALA A 98 -1.83 2.18 0.44
CA ALA A 98 -2.85 1.22 0.03
C ALA A 98 -4.09 1.91 -0.58
N VAL A 99 -4.51 3.05 -0.05
CA VAL A 99 -5.61 3.85 -0.63
C VAL A 99 -5.24 4.37 -2.00
N ASN A 100 -4.01 4.85 -2.17
CA ASN A 100 -3.52 5.31 -3.46
C ASN A 100 -3.49 4.19 -4.51
N LEU A 101 -3.04 2.97 -4.12
CA LEU A 101 -3.10 1.78 -4.97
C LEU A 101 -4.52 1.47 -5.43
N LEU A 102 -5.48 1.42 -4.49
CA LEU A 102 -6.88 1.16 -4.81
C LEU A 102 -7.46 2.18 -5.78
N ASN A 103 -7.18 3.46 -5.57
CA ASN A 103 -7.66 4.50 -6.46
C ASN A 103 -7.07 4.36 -7.87
N ALA A 104 -5.79 3.98 -7.97
CA ALA A 104 -5.14 3.74 -9.26
C ALA A 104 -5.71 2.50 -9.98
N GLU A 105 -6.10 1.45 -9.23
CA GLU A 105 -6.67 0.22 -9.80
C GLU A 105 -8.09 0.41 -10.36
N ASP A 106 -8.94 1.11 -9.61
CA ASP A 106 -10.39 1.15 -9.93
C ASP A 106 -10.91 2.56 -10.29
N GLY A 107 -10.01 3.56 -10.41
CA GLY A 107 -10.38 4.95 -10.70
C GLY A 107 -11.14 5.63 -9.57
N GLY A 108 -11.02 5.12 -8.35
CA GLY A 108 -11.67 5.68 -7.17
C GLY A 108 -11.04 6.99 -6.71
N HIS A 109 -11.78 7.71 -5.89
CA HIS A 109 -11.39 8.97 -5.26
C HIS A 109 -11.48 8.86 -3.72
N ARG A 110 -11.05 7.71 -3.18
CA ARG A 110 -11.00 7.50 -1.73
C ARG A 110 -9.99 8.45 -1.12
N ARG A 111 -10.32 8.97 0.03
CA ARG A 111 -9.48 9.89 0.80
C ARG A 111 -8.98 9.21 2.06
N CYS A 112 -7.80 9.62 2.54
CA CYS A 112 -7.25 9.09 3.77
C CYS A 112 -6.80 10.22 4.70
N ILE A 113 -7.20 10.15 5.97
CA ILE A 113 -6.68 10.99 7.04
C ILE A 113 -5.78 10.12 7.90
N MET A 114 -4.52 10.51 8.02
CA MET A 114 -3.54 9.81 8.84
C MET A 114 -3.19 10.64 10.07
N VAL A 115 -3.22 10.00 11.23
CA VAL A 115 -2.78 10.58 12.50
C VAL A 115 -1.65 9.71 13.04
N THR A 116 -0.51 10.29 13.35
CA THR A 116 0.63 9.59 13.94
C THR A 116 1.43 10.53 14.84
N ASN A 117 2.05 9.98 15.89
CA ASN A 117 3.05 10.68 16.65
C ASN A 117 4.32 10.85 15.81
N ASN A 118 5.08 11.90 16.09
CA ASN A 118 6.40 12.11 15.52
C ASN A 118 7.49 11.53 16.44
N GLU A 119 7.37 10.24 16.77
CA GLU A 119 8.31 9.56 17.66
C GLU A 119 9.68 9.40 17.00
N VAL A 120 10.73 9.63 17.78
CA VAL A 120 12.11 9.34 17.41
C VAL A 120 12.50 8.00 18.04
N SER A 121 13.24 7.16 17.32
CA SER A 121 13.68 5.86 17.85
C SER A 121 14.59 6.04 19.06
N ALA A 122 14.66 5.03 19.94
CA ALA A 122 15.45 5.11 21.16
C ALA A 122 16.94 5.40 20.88
N ASP A 123 17.50 4.78 19.83
CA ASP A 123 18.90 4.97 19.45
C ASP A 123 19.16 6.40 18.93
N GLU A 124 18.27 6.91 18.08
CA GLU A 124 18.35 8.27 17.55
C GLU A 124 18.12 9.30 18.66
N ALA A 125 17.16 9.06 19.55
CA ALA A 125 16.89 9.92 20.69
C ALA A 125 18.11 10.03 21.61
N LYS A 126 18.83 8.92 21.85
CA LYS A 126 20.07 8.93 22.61
C LYS A 126 21.14 9.77 21.91
N MET A 127 21.36 9.52 20.62
CA MET A 127 22.33 10.28 19.81
C MET A 127 22.01 11.78 19.79
N LEU A 128 20.74 12.17 19.71
CA LEU A 128 20.31 13.56 19.71
C LEU A 128 20.55 14.22 21.08
N LYS A 129 20.23 13.52 22.17
CA LYS A 129 20.52 13.99 23.56
C LYS A 129 22.00 14.18 23.79
N ASP A 130 22.85 13.26 23.32
CA ASP A 130 24.29 13.37 23.43
C ASP A 130 24.86 14.61 22.68
N LYS A 131 24.12 15.06 21.64
CA LYS A 131 24.40 16.30 20.90
C LYS A 131 23.74 17.56 21.50
N GLY A 132 22.99 17.42 22.60
CA GLY A 132 22.29 18.51 23.27
C GLY A 132 20.93 18.87 22.77
N TYR A 133 20.35 18.08 21.82
CA TYR A 133 19.01 18.30 21.31
C TYR A 133 17.95 17.65 22.20
N GLN A 134 16.76 18.27 22.22
CA GLN A 134 15.60 17.82 23.00
C GLN A 134 14.36 17.70 22.12
N PRO A 135 13.32 16.94 22.55
CA PRO A 135 12.01 16.95 21.89
C PRO A 135 11.50 18.38 21.71
N GLY A 136 11.06 18.67 20.48
CA GLY A 136 10.63 20.01 20.07
C GLY A 136 11.70 20.81 19.31
N ASP A 137 12.97 20.44 19.39
CA ASP A 137 14.01 21.04 18.57
C ASP A 137 13.88 20.61 17.11
N ALA A 138 14.18 21.49 16.17
CA ALA A 138 14.08 21.21 14.75
C ALA A 138 14.88 19.95 14.31
N GLU A 139 16.07 19.75 14.91
CA GLU A 139 16.90 18.59 14.63
C GLU A 139 16.32 17.30 15.19
N TRP A 140 15.62 17.38 16.32
CA TRP A 140 14.88 16.27 16.89
C TRP A 140 13.69 15.86 16.00
N GLU A 141 12.87 16.84 15.66
CA GLU A 141 11.62 16.62 14.90
C GLU A 141 11.88 16.07 13.49
N LYS A 142 13.01 16.40 12.88
CA LYS A 142 13.39 15.84 11.56
C LYS A 142 13.57 14.33 11.55
N LEU A 143 13.94 13.72 12.67
CA LEU A 143 14.15 12.27 12.79
C LEU A 143 12.92 11.53 13.30
N GLY A 144 11.84 12.25 13.61
CA GLY A 144 10.59 11.64 14.01
C GLY A 144 9.91 10.89 12.86
N ILE A 145 9.17 9.83 13.19
CA ILE A 145 8.51 8.92 12.24
C ILE A 145 7.67 9.68 11.21
N ALA A 146 6.89 10.68 11.64
CA ALA A 146 6.03 11.45 10.75
C ALA A 146 6.83 12.15 9.65
N HIS A 147 7.93 12.82 9.99
CA HIS A 147 8.78 13.54 9.05
C HIS A 147 9.73 12.64 8.27
N TYR A 148 10.28 11.62 8.95
CA TYR A 148 11.36 10.81 8.40
C TYR A 148 10.87 9.62 7.57
N VAL A 149 9.67 9.11 7.84
CA VAL A 149 9.13 7.91 7.19
C VAL A 149 7.76 8.18 6.57
N THR A 150 6.76 8.60 7.35
CA THR A 150 5.37 8.67 6.92
C THR A 150 5.18 9.64 5.75
N TRP A 151 5.65 10.87 5.92
CA TRP A 151 5.52 11.90 4.89
C TRP A 151 6.29 11.56 3.61
N PRO A 152 7.60 11.19 3.65
CA PRO A 152 8.31 10.78 2.44
C PRO A 152 7.67 9.61 1.72
N ARG A 153 7.19 8.58 2.44
CA ARG A 153 6.45 7.47 1.83
C ARG A 153 5.18 7.94 1.15
N THR A 154 4.43 8.83 1.77
CA THR A 154 3.22 9.41 1.19
C THR A 154 3.55 10.11 -0.13
N VAL A 155 4.58 10.96 -0.14
CA VAL A 155 5.03 11.65 -1.36
C VAL A 155 5.47 10.65 -2.43
N CYS A 156 6.21 9.61 -2.07
CA CYS A 156 6.62 8.55 -3.00
C CYS A 156 5.41 7.85 -3.61
N SER A 157 4.41 7.50 -2.79
CA SER A 157 3.21 6.82 -3.26
C SER A 157 2.36 7.70 -4.19
N ILE A 158 2.30 9.00 -3.94
CA ILE A 158 1.59 9.97 -4.79
C ILE A 158 2.32 10.19 -6.12
N LYS A 159 3.64 10.30 -6.09
CA LYS A 159 4.44 10.58 -7.29
C LYS A 159 4.76 9.33 -8.12
N GLY A 160 4.52 8.14 -7.60
CA GLY A 160 4.95 6.91 -8.25
C GLY A 160 6.48 6.77 -8.34
N GLN A 161 7.23 7.39 -7.43
CA GLN A 161 8.69 7.45 -7.43
C GLN A 161 9.25 7.22 -6.03
N ASP A 162 10.47 6.65 -5.95
CA ASP A 162 11.22 6.58 -4.71
C ASP A 162 11.78 7.97 -4.31
N VAL A 163 12.44 8.06 -3.15
CA VAL A 163 13.03 9.33 -2.68
C VAL A 163 14.16 9.85 -3.57
N ASN A 164 14.70 9.04 -4.48
CA ASN A 164 15.75 9.40 -5.43
C ASN A 164 15.17 9.79 -6.81
N GLY A 165 13.84 9.71 -6.96
CA GLY A 165 13.15 10.04 -8.21
C GLY A 165 13.05 8.88 -9.20
N ASN A 166 13.45 7.66 -8.83
CA ASN A 166 13.29 6.50 -9.69
C ASN A 166 11.84 6.03 -9.67
N PRO A 167 11.25 5.67 -10.82
CA PRO A 167 9.90 5.12 -10.85
C PRO A 167 9.76 3.91 -9.95
N LEU A 168 8.69 3.85 -9.17
CA LEU A 168 8.33 2.64 -8.43
C LEU A 168 8.00 1.54 -9.43
N LYS A 169 8.53 0.33 -9.22
CA LYS A 169 8.39 -0.81 -10.11
C LYS A 169 7.86 -2.03 -9.38
N GLY A 170 7.33 -2.96 -10.18
CA GLY A 170 6.96 -4.28 -9.72
C GLY A 170 5.60 -4.36 -9.05
N ASP A 171 5.41 -5.42 -8.29
CA ASP A 171 4.14 -5.84 -7.73
C ASP A 171 3.48 -4.82 -6.79
N TYR A 172 4.21 -3.82 -6.34
CA TYR A 172 3.68 -2.76 -5.47
C TYR A 172 2.66 -1.84 -6.14
N LEU A 173 2.57 -1.92 -7.45
CA LEU A 173 1.71 -1.09 -8.26
C LEU A 173 0.91 -1.91 -9.26
N GLY A 174 0.99 -3.26 -9.13
CA GLY A 174 0.27 -4.21 -9.98
C GLY A 174 1.02 -4.42 -11.27
N SER A 175 1.48 -3.68 -12.08
CA SER A 175 2.17 -3.92 -13.34
C SER A 175 2.73 -2.64 -13.95
N GLU A 176 3.65 -2.77 -14.86
CA GLU A 176 4.02 -1.65 -15.70
C GLU A 176 2.81 -1.18 -16.54
N PRO A 177 2.60 0.12 -16.67
CA PRO A 177 3.47 1.25 -16.36
C PRO A 177 3.48 1.62 -14.87
N PRO A 178 4.47 2.47 -14.44
CA PRO A 178 4.51 2.99 -13.09
C PRO A 178 3.18 3.65 -12.72
N MET A 179 2.80 3.55 -11.47
CA MET A 179 1.55 4.13 -10.99
C MET A 179 1.49 5.62 -11.31
N HIS A 180 0.55 5.97 -12.15
CA HIS A 180 0.10 7.34 -12.24
C HIS A 180 -0.92 7.53 -11.13
N MET A 181 -0.54 8.30 -10.12
CA MET A 181 -1.48 8.68 -9.09
C MET A 181 -2.59 9.46 -9.76
N ALA A 182 -3.80 8.96 -9.66
CA ALA A 182 -4.96 9.77 -9.97
C ALA A 182 -4.87 11.04 -9.11
N ASP A 183 -5.17 12.20 -9.71
CA ASP A 183 -5.23 13.47 -9.03
C ASP A 183 -6.27 13.39 -7.89
N GLY A 184 -5.87 12.81 -6.79
CA GLY A 184 -6.72 12.47 -5.66
C GLY A 184 -6.51 13.38 -4.46
N PHE A 185 -5.97 14.57 -4.71
CA PHE A 185 -5.81 15.62 -3.71
C PHE A 185 -6.41 16.93 -4.19
#